data_3f8b3312425f2650c5d57f33cbf8d8af
#
_entry.id   3f8b3312425f2650c5d57f33cbf8d8af
#
_cell.length_a   1.000
_cell.length_b   1.000
_cell.length_c   1.000
_cell.angle_alpha   90.00
_cell.angle_beta   90.00
_cell.angle_gamma   90.00
#
_symmetry.space_group_name_H-M   'P 1'
#
loop_
_entity.id
_entity.type
_entity.pdbx_description
1 polymer ?
#
loop_
_entity_poly.entity_id
_entity_poly.type
_entity_poly.pdbx_seq_one_letter_code
_entity_poly.pdbx_strand_id
1 'polypeptide(L)'
;FVARLATDANGKKLLPKSEAEARAIEKGLEGASYVVSELKRGKRAKQPTPAFITSTLQQEASRRLGFTATRTMRAAQTLYEGVDIAGHGTMGLITYMRTDSLRISDEAVAAAKEYIAGAYGETYICPYKRTWKTKSATAAQDAHEAIRPSVPSLTPDEVDKSISGDTAKLYRMIWSRFMASQMADCQQDTVSVTVSAADYHFKASGYTVTFDGFTALYEEATDEKEKKETNLPPLEQGQVLKLRELKSEQKFTQPPARYTEATLIKALEENGIG
;
A
#
# COMPACT_ATOMS: atom_id res chain seq x y z
N PHE A 1 -18.05 16.92 2.92
CA PHE A 1 -16.60 16.69 2.83
C PHE A 1 -15.82 17.78 3.55
N VAL A 2 -14.53 17.56 3.80
CA VAL A 2 -13.62 18.51 4.43
C VAL A 2 -12.62 18.99 3.38
N ALA A 3 -12.56 20.30 3.18
CA ALA A 3 -11.52 20.95 2.38
C ALA A 3 -10.54 21.67 3.31
N ARG A 4 -9.25 21.67 2.96
CA ARG A 4 -8.20 22.29 3.77
C ARG A 4 -7.68 23.53 3.09
N LEU A 5 -7.43 24.60 3.85
CA LEU A 5 -6.74 25.79 3.37
C LEU A 5 -5.42 25.41 2.68
N ALA A 6 -5.21 25.90 1.48
CA ALA A 6 -4.07 25.54 0.67
C ALA A 6 -3.25 26.74 0.20
N THR A 7 -3.90 27.73 -0.42
CA THR A 7 -3.21 28.89 -1.00
C THR A 7 -4.04 30.16 -0.83
N ASP A 8 -3.38 31.31 -1.02
CA ASP A 8 -4.06 32.58 -1.27
C ASP A 8 -4.57 32.66 -2.74
N ALA A 9 -5.20 33.78 -3.08
CA ALA A 9 -5.71 34.06 -4.43
C ALA A 9 -4.62 34.05 -5.52
N ASN A 10 -3.36 34.32 -5.14
CA ASN A 10 -2.21 34.27 -6.05
C ASN A 10 -1.56 32.92 -6.19
N GLY A 11 -2.12 31.88 -5.53
CA GLY A 11 -1.58 30.53 -5.55
C GLY A 11 -0.40 30.30 -4.58
N LYS A 12 -0.05 31.28 -3.74
CA LYS A 12 1.00 31.14 -2.72
C LYS A 12 0.48 30.24 -1.59
N LYS A 13 1.25 29.21 -1.26
CA LYS A 13 0.91 28.27 -0.17
C LYS A 13 0.75 29.03 1.16
N LEU A 14 -0.38 28.79 1.83
CA LEU A 14 -0.69 29.33 3.14
C LEU A 14 -0.55 28.24 4.21
N LEU A 15 0.21 28.57 5.24
CA LEU A 15 0.32 27.78 6.46
C LEU A 15 0.46 28.79 7.60
N PRO A 16 -0.63 29.15 8.29
CA PRO A 16 -0.61 30.06 9.42
C PRO A 16 0.38 29.55 10.48
N LYS A 17 1.27 30.42 10.95
CA LYS A 17 2.30 30.10 11.94
C LYS A 17 1.94 30.59 13.35
N SER A 18 0.89 31.40 13.45
CA SER A 18 0.43 31.96 14.70
C SER A 18 -1.09 32.01 14.76
N GLU A 19 -1.63 32.13 15.97
CA GLU A 19 -3.08 32.33 16.16
C GLU A 19 -3.55 33.64 15.50
N ALA A 20 -2.76 34.69 15.56
CA ALA A 20 -3.10 35.95 14.93
C ALA A 20 -3.28 35.83 13.41
N GLU A 21 -2.40 35.09 12.72
CA GLU A 21 -2.54 34.81 11.29
C GLU A 21 -3.78 33.94 11.00
N ALA A 22 -4.06 32.92 11.82
CA ALA A 22 -5.24 32.08 11.66
C ALA A 22 -6.52 32.87 11.85
N ARG A 23 -6.59 33.75 12.86
CA ARG A 23 -7.73 34.63 13.11
C ARG A 23 -7.94 35.68 12.01
N ALA A 24 -6.86 36.21 11.43
CA ALA A 24 -6.96 37.14 10.28
C ALA A 24 -7.61 36.42 9.07
N ILE A 25 -7.26 35.15 8.81
CA ILE A 25 -7.86 34.37 7.74
C ILE A 25 -9.33 34.06 8.05
N GLU A 26 -9.67 33.67 9.28
CA GLU A 26 -11.07 33.47 9.70
C GLU A 26 -11.91 34.71 9.46
N LYS A 27 -11.41 35.88 9.89
CA LYS A 27 -12.09 37.17 9.69
C LYS A 27 -12.26 37.52 8.21
N GLY A 28 -11.25 37.20 7.38
CA GLY A 28 -11.33 37.41 5.93
C GLY A 28 -12.34 36.50 5.22
N LEU A 29 -12.77 35.44 5.89
CA LEU A 29 -13.75 34.48 5.38
C LEU A 29 -15.17 34.74 5.90
N GLU A 30 -15.37 35.70 6.81
CA GLU A 30 -16.70 36.07 7.32
C GLU A 30 -17.60 36.54 6.18
N GLY A 31 -18.75 35.93 6.02
CA GLY A 31 -19.69 36.24 4.94
C GLY A 31 -19.26 35.84 3.53
N ALA A 32 -18.13 35.17 3.37
CA ALA A 32 -17.63 34.74 2.06
C ALA A 32 -18.52 33.67 1.44
N SER A 33 -18.68 33.74 0.12
CA SER A 33 -19.29 32.68 -0.66
C SER A 33 -18.23 31.63 -1.03
N TYR A 34 -18.54 30.36 -0.83
CA TYR A 34 -17.67 29.23 -1.14
C TYR A 34 -18.06 28.66 -2.50
N VAL A 35 -17.18 28.74 -3.48
CA VAL A 35 -17.48 28.32 -4.85
C VAL A 35 -16.46 27.27 -5.31
N VAL A 36 -16.91 26.23 -5.96
CA VAL A 36 -16.04 25.27 -6.65
C VAL A 36 -15.37 25.96 -7.84
N SER A 37 -14.16 26.47 -7.65
CA SER A 37 -13.44 27.23 -8.70
C SER A 37 -12.73 26.30 -9.69
N GLU A 38 -12.30 25.11 -9.24
CA GLU A 38 -11.65 24.15 -10.11
C GLU A 38 -12.05 22.71 -9.70
N LEU A 39 -12.33 21.89 -10.71
CA LEU A 39 -12.64 20.48 -10.55
C LEU A 39 -11.82 19.68 -11.57
N LYS A 40 -10.85 18.91 -11.06
CA LYS A 40 -10.02 18.02 -11.88
C LYS A 40 -10.42 16.58 -11.64
N ARG A 41 -10.72 15.87 -12.72
CA ARG A 41 -10.98 14.43 -12.72
C ARG A 41 -9.86 13.73 -13.47
N GLY A 42 -9.44 12.58 -12.97
CA GLY A 42 -8.37 11.80 -13.57
C GLY A 42 -8.52 10.32 -13.27
N LYS A 43 -7.63 9.53 -13.85
CA LYS A 43 -7.51 8.10 -13.58
C LYS A 43 -6.14 7.81 -13.00
N ARG A 44 -6.08 6.85 -12.09
CA ARG A 44 -4.83 6.39 -11.50
C ARG A 44 -4.84 4.87 -11.44
N ALA A 45 -3.74 4.25 -11.89
CA ALA A 45 -3.46 2.84 -11.67
C ALA A 45 -2.56 2.69 -10.43
N LYS A 46 -3.01 1.93 -9.43
CA LYS A 46 -2.20 1.53 -8.28
C LYS A 46 -1.61 0.17 -8.60
N GLN A 47 -0.28 0.08 -8.64
CA GLN A 47 0.43 -1.17 -8.91
C GLN A 47 0.63 -1.97 -7.63
N PRO A 48 0.64 -3.31 -7.71
CA PRO A 48 1.03 -4.15 -6.57
C PRO A 48 2.51 -3.99 -6.28
N THR A 49 2.88 -4.30 -5.06
CA THR A 49 4.27 -4.42 -4.64
C THR A 49 4.86 -5.78 -5.05
N PRO A 50 6.19 -5.91 -5.23
CA PRO A 50 6.83 -7.17 -5.60
C PRO A 50 6.64 -8.27 -4.54
N ALA A 51 6.89 -9.52 -4.91
CA ALA A 51 7.06 -10.59 -3.95
C ALA A 51 8.15 -10.24 -2.91
N PHE A 52 8.16 -10.92 -1.79
CA PHE A 52 9.04 -10.57 -0.68
C PHE A 52 10.51 -10.85 -0.95
N ILE A 53 11.34 -9.99 -0.40
CA ILE A 53 12.73 -10.26 -0.04
C ILE A 53 12.82 -10.36 1.49
N THR A 54 13.96 -10.76 2.05
CA THR A 54 14.13 -10.96 3.51
C THR A 54 13.66 -9.76 4.31
N SER A 55 14.13 -8.55 3.98
CA SER A 55 13.81 -7.33 4.71
C SER A 55 12.32 -6.98 4.65
N THR A 56 11.71 -7.06 3.48
CA THR A 56 10.28 -6.73 3.31
C THR A 56 9.36 -7.78 3.94
N LEU A 57 9.77 -9.07 3.96
CA LEU A 57 9.05 -10.11 4.69
C LEU A 57 9.02 -9.83 6.19
N GLN A 58 10.17 -9.49 6.77
CA GLN A 58 10.27 -9.15 8.20
C GLN A 58 9.46 -7.91 8.55
N GLN A 59 9.52 -6.85 7.74
CA GLN A 59 8.75 -5.62 7.92
C GLN A 59 7.25 -5.89 7.93
N GLU A 60 6.76 -6.62 6.94
CA GLU A 60 5.34 -6.89 6.79
C GLU A 60 4.82 -7.87 7.86
N ALA A 61 5.61 -8.88 8.23
CA ALA A 61 5.30 -9.79 9.34
C ALA A 61 5.23 -9.04 10.69
N SER A 62 6.10 -8.05 10.89
CA SER A 62 6.03 -7.19 12.06
C SER A 62 4.76 -6.35 12.09
N ARG A 63 4.37 -5.72 10.96
CA ARG A 63 3.18 -4.88 10.88
C ARG A 63 1.87 -5.66 11.01
N ARG A 64 1.75 -6.79 10.31
CA ARG A 64 0.50 -7.56 10.22
C ARG A 64 0.34 -8.60 11.30
N LEU A 65 1.43 -9.28 11.66
CA LEU A 65 1.40 -10.44 12.53
C LEU A 65 1.97 -10.14 13.92
N GLY A 66 2.62 -8.97 14.11
CA GLY A 66 3.33 -8.64 15.33
C GLY A 66 4.55 -9.55 15.59
N PHE A 67 5.14 -10.09 14.54
CA PHE A 67 6.29 -10.97 14.64
C PHE A 67 7.59 -10.17 14.74
N THR A 68 8.51 -10.63 15.57
CA THR A 68 9.90 -10.17 15.50
C THR A 68 10.60 -10.75 14.27
N ALA A 69 11.73 -10.13 13.86
CA ALA A 69 12.54 -10.64 12.76
C ALA A 69 12.95 -12.11 13.01
N THR A 70 13.39 -12.43 14.23
CA THR A 70 13.77 -13.80 14.61
C THR A 70 12.59 -14.77 14.49
N ARG A 71 11.41 -14.38 14.97
CA ARG A 71 10.19 -15.21 14.89
C ARG A 71 9.78 -15.43 13.43
N THR A 72 9.84 -14.39 12.61
CA THR A 72 9.56 -14.45 11.16
C THR A 72 10.50 -15.43 10.47
N MET A 73 11.81 -15.29 10.70
CA MET A 73 12.82 -16.14 10.06
C MET A 73 12.74 -17.59 10.51
N ARG A 74 12.38 -17.87 11.77
CA ARG A 74 12.15 -19.24 12.25
C ARG A 74 10.97 -19.88 11.53
N ALA A 75 9.84 -19.18 11.42
CA ALA A 75 8.67 -19.68 10.70
C ALA A 75 8.97 -19.90 9.19
N ALA A 76 9.70 -18.97 8.56
CA ALA A 76 10.14 -19.07 7.18
C ALA A 76 11.08 -20.27 6.97
N GLN A 77 12.01 -20.50 7.88
CA GLN A 77 12.91 -21.67 7.84
C GLN A 77 12.12 -22.98 7.86
N THR A 78 11.15 -23.11 8.76
CA THR A 78 10.26 -24.28 8.82
C THR A 78 9.50 -24.49 7.51
N LEU A 79 8.96 -23.41 6.92
CA LEU A 79 8.25 -23.49 5.63
C LEU A 79 9.17 -23.91 4.46
N TYR A 80 10.42 -23.49 4.51
CA TYR A 80 11.42 -23.83 3.49
C TYR A 80 11.93 -25.27 3.62
N GLU A 81 12.29 -25.70 4.85
CA GLU A 81 12.85 -27.03 5.09
C GLU A 81 11.84 -28.15 4.86
N GLY A 82 10.56 -27.85 5.07
CA GLY A 82 9.46 -28.77 4.76
C GLY A 82 8.52 -28.99 5.94
N VAL A 83 7.27 -29.16 5.57
CA VAL A 83 6.16 -29.49 6.48
C VAL A 83 5.31 -30.56 5.84
N ASP A 84 4.63 -31.37 6.65
CA ASP A 84 3.71 -32.37 6.15
C ASP A 84 2.41 -31.72 5.68
N ILE A 85 2.07 -31.94 4.42
CA ILE A 85 0.84 -31.44 3.80
C ILE A 85 -0.02 -32.63 3.39
N ALA A 86 -1.25 -32.67 3.86
CA ALA A 86 -2.20 -33.73 3.55
C ALA A 86 -2.36 -33.91 2.03
N GLY A 87 -2.15 -35.12 1.57
CA GLY A 87 -2.20 -35.48 0.13
C GLY A 87 -0.93 -35.14 -0.67
N HIS A 88 0.04 -34.43 -0.09
CA HIS A 88 1.29 -34.05 -0.76
C HIS A 88 2.56 -34.58 -0.09
N GLY A 89 2.45 -35.08 1.17
CA GLY A 89 3.61 -35.51 1.98
C GLY A 89 4.44 -34.31 2.49
N THR A 90 5.67 -34.59 2.92
CA THR A 90 6.59 -33.55 3.42
C THR A 90 7.19 -32.75 2.26
N MET A 91 6.97 -31.45 2.25
CA MET A 91 7.49 -30.55 1.19
C MET A 91 7.82 -29.15 1.69
N GLY A 92 8.80 -28.51 1.07
CA GLY A 92 9.08 -27.09 1.26
C GLY A 92 8.01 -26.24 0.58
N LEU A 93 7.40 -25.36 1.35
CA LEU A 93 6.27 -24.53 0.87
C LEU A 93 6.69 -23.21 0.25
N ILE A 94 7.92 -22.74 0.49
CA ILE A 94 8.42 -21.46 -0.02
C ILE A 94 9.82 -21.61 -0.60
N THR A 95 10.21 -20.68 -1.46
CA THR A 95 11.60 -20.51 -1.91
C THR A 95 12.51 -20.08 -0.77
N TYR A 96 13.83 -20.10 -1.00
CA TYR A 96 14.81 -19.74 0.02
C TYR A 96 14.59 -18.32 0.56
N MET A 97 14.45 -18.19 1.89
CA MET A 97 13.99 -16.97 2.56
C MET A 97 15.09 -15.94 2.84
N ARG A 98 16.37 -16.24 2.61
CA ARG A 98 17.49 -15.29 2.75
C ARG A 98 17.91 -14.82 1.37
N THR A 99 17.18 -13.83 0.86
CA THR A 99 17.36 -13.30 -0.51
C THR A 99 17.03 -11.82 -0.57
N ASP A 100 17.74 -11.11 -1.41
CA ASP A 100 17.47 -9.73 -1.84
C ASP A 100 16.96 -9.68 -3.30
N SER A 101 16.82 -10.84 -3.93
CA SER A 101 16.36 -10.98 -5.30
C SER A 101 14.85 -10.78 -5.41
N LEU A 102 14.43 -10.00 -6.41
CA LEU A 102 13.03 -9.84 -6.81
C LEU A 102 12.66 -10.69 -8.04
N ARG A 103 13.59 -11.53 -8.51
CA ARG A 103 13.38 -12.41 -9.66
C ARG A 103 12.34 -13.46 -9.34
N ILE A 104 11.51 -13.79 -10.32
CA ILE A 104 10.53 -14.88 -10.27
C ILE A 104 10.70 -15.69 -11.53
N SER A 105 10.72 -17.02 -11.43
CA SER A 105 10.82 -17.91 -12.58
C SER A 105 9.58 -17.81 -13.48
N ASP A 106 9.76 -18.08 -14.77
CA ASP A 106 8.64 -18.01 -15.72
C ASP A 106 7.58 -19.08 -15.43
N GLU A 107 7.99 -20.25 -14.94
CA GLU A 107 7.08 -21.32 -14.51
C GLU A 107 6.20 -20.87 -13.34
N ALA A 108 6.76 -20.19 -12.35
CA ALA A 108 6.00 -19.67 -11.21
C ALA A 108 5.02 -18.55 -11.62
N VAL A 109 5.44 -17.70 -12.55
CA VAL A 109 4.55 -16.66 -13.13
C VAL A 109 3.40 -17.32 -13.89
N ALA A 110 3.67 -18.34 -14.70
CA ALA A 110 2.65 -19.07 -15.47
C ALA A 110 1.63 -19.75 -14.54
N ALA A 111 2.10 -20.48 -13.52
CA ALA A 111 1.24 -21.15 -12.55
C ALA A 111 0.39 -20.15 -11.74
N ALA A 112 0.95 -19.00 -11.37
CA ALA A 112 0.18 -17.96 -10.70
C ALA A 112 -0.91 -17.38 -11.61
N LYS A 113 -0.61 -17.11 -12.88
CA LYS A 113 -1.61 -16.60 -13.84
C LYS A 113 -2.73 -17.61 -14.09
N GLU A 114 -2.41 -18.89 -14.21
CA GLU A 114 -3.42 -19.95 -14.33
C GLU A 114 -4.37 -19.96 -13.14
N TYR A 115 -3.83 -19.92 -11.93
CA TYR A 115 -4.65 -19.82 -10.71
C TYR A 115 -5.51 -18.54 -10.69
N ILE A 116 -4.92 -17.38 -11.01
CA ILE A 116 -5.65 -16.10 -11.03
C ILE A 116 -6.80 -16.14 -12.04
N ALA A 117 -6.57 -16.69 -13.23
CA ALA A 117 -7.60 -16.87 -14.25
C ALA A 117 -8.79 -17.69 -13.73
N GLY A 118 -8.50 -18.81 -13.08
CA GLY A 118 -9.52 -19.71 -12.54
C GLY A 118 -10.27 -19.14 -11.34
N ALA A 119 -9.58 -18.44 -10.43
CA ALA A 119 -10.17 -17.96 -9.18
C ALA A 119 -10.82 -16.58 -9.27
N TYR A 120 -10.27 -15.69 -10.11
CA TYR A 120 -10.68 -14.27 -10.21
C TYR A 120 -11.15 -13.89 -11.63
N GLY A 121 -10.77 -14.64 -12.64
CA GLY A 121 -11.05 -14.37 -14.05
C GLY A 121 -9.87 -13.70 -14.78
N GLU A 122 -9.90 -13.78 -16.10
CA GLU A 122 -8.85 -13.29 -17.02
C GLU A 122 -8.51 -11.80 -16.84
N THR A 123 -9.50 -10.98 -16.49
CA THR A 123 -9.32 -9.53 -16.28
C THR A 123 -8.41 -9.19 -15.11
N TYR A 124 -8.23 -10.12 -14.16
CA TYR A 124 -7.36 -9.96 -13.01
C TYR A 124 -5.91 -10.33 -13.29
N ILE A 125 -5.59 -10.90 -14.46
CA ILE A 125 -4.22 -11.20 -14.84
C ILE A 125 -3.50 -9.91 -15.26
N CYS A 126 -2.28 -9.71 -14.78
CA CYS A 126 -1.43 -8.65 -15.31
C CYS A 126 -1.12 -8.92 -16.80
N PRO A 127 -1.50 -8.02 -17.74
CA PRO A 127 -1.37 -8.26 -19.17
C PRO A 127 0.07 -8.23 -19.68
N TYR A 128 1.03 -7.86 -18.84
CA TYR A 128 2.46 -7.79 -19.17
C TYR A 128 3.29 -8.49 -18.11
N LYS A 129 4.54 -8.84 -18.45
CA LYS A 129 5.51 -9.36 -17.48
C LYS A 129 6.01 -8.21 -16.63
N ARG A 130 5.72 -8.24 -15.33
CA ARG A 130 6.27 -7.25 -14.39
C ARG A 130 7.75 -7.54 -14.16
N THR A 131 8.54 -6.49 -14.17
CA THR A 131 9.94 -6.52 -13.76
C THR A 131 10.17 -5.51 -12.66
N TRP A 132 10.87 -5.93 -11.64
CA TRP A 132 11.17 -5.12 -10.48
C TRP A 132 12.67 -4.83 -10.45
N LYS A 133 13.04 -3.58 -10.18
CA LYS A 133 14.46 -3.22 -10.02
C LYS A 133 14.84 -3.38 -8.56
N THR A 134 15.90 -4.13 -8.30
CA THR A 134 16.57 -4.15 -7.00
C THR A 134 17.28 -2.82 -6.76
N LYS A 135 17.20 -2.30 -5.55
CA LYS A 135 17.90 -1.06 -5.16
C LYS A 135 19.40 -1.29 -4.92
N SER A 136 19.82 -2.53 -4.74
CA SER A 136 21.23 -2.88 -4.50
C SER A 136 22.05 -2.73 -5.77
N ALA A 137 23.09 -1.88 -5.69
CA ALA A 137 24.09 -1.72 -6.75
C ALA A 137 25.07 -2.90 -6.85
N THR A 138 25.12 -3.77 -5.85
CA THR A 138 25.82 -5.04 -5.89
C THR A 138 25.01 -6.00 -6.74
N ALA A 139 25.65 -6.60 -7.74
CA ALA A 139 25.02 -7.62 -8.58
C ALA A 139 24.30 -8.62 -7.67
N ALA A 140 22.97 -8.58 -7.68
CA ALA A 140 22.17 -9.55 -6.97
C ALA A 140 22.69 -10.92 -7.35
N GLN A 141 22.86 -11.82 -6.37
CA GLN A 141 23.24 -13.19 -6.69
C GLN A 141 22.15 -13.76 -7.59
N ASP A 142 22.44 -13.81 -8.89
CA ASP A 142 21.49 -14.16 -9.98
C ASP A 142 20.86 -15.54 -9.81
N ALA A 143 21.38 -16.33 -8.85
CA ALA A 143 20.91 -17.67 -8.53
C ALA A 143 19.64 -17.72 -7.68
N HIS A 144 19.33 -16.68 -6.90
CA HIS A 144 18.19 -16.68 -5.99
C HIS A 144 16.94 -16.05 -6.61
N GLU A 145 15.78 -16.48 -6.13
CA GLU A 145 14.48 -15.90 -6.44
C GLU A 145 13.94 -15.10 -5.25
N ALA A 146 12.88 -14.33 -5.49
CA ALA A 146 12.07 -13.73 -4.44
C ALA A 146 11.42 -14.82 -3.57
N ILE A 147 11.02 -14.47 -2.35
CA ILE A 147 10.31 -15.36 -1.44
C ILE A 147 8.88 -15.52 -1.95
N ARG A 148 8.54 -16.72 -2.37
CA ARG A 148 7.25 -17.07 -2.97
C ARG A 148 6.84 -18.50 -2.61
N PRO A 149 5.58 -18.90 -2.77
CA PRO A 149 5.18 -20.30 -2.64
C PRO A 149 5.90 -21.17 -3.68
N SER A 150 6.31 -22.36 -3.27
CA SER A 150 6.91 -23.36 -4.18
C SER A 150 5.89 -23.84 -5.20
N VAL A 151 4.63 -24.01 -4.76
CA VAL A 151 3.49 -24.43 -5.58
C VAL A 151 2.40 -23.37 -5.48
N PRO A 152 2.27 -22.45 -6.46
CA PRO A 152 1.29 -21.35 -6.41
C PRO A 152 -0.18 -21.80 -6.29
N SER A 153 -0.54 -22.95 -6.84
CA SER A 153 -1.89 -23.52 -6.76
C SER A 153 -2.24 -24.08 -5.37
N LEU A 154 -1.27 -24.32 -4.50
CA LEU A 154 -1.52 -24.78 -3.13
C LEU A 154 -1.94 -23.59 -2.27
N THR A 155 -3.23 -23.44 -2.08
CA THR A 155 -3.81 -22.28 -1.41
C THR A 155 -3.55 -22.27 0.09
N PRO A 156 -3.56 -21.09 0.74
CA PRO A 156 -3.46 -21.03 2.21
C PRO A 156 -4.55 -21.82 2.93
N ASP A 157 -5.76 -21.90 2.38
CA ASP A 157 -6.86 -22.63 3.00
C ASP A 157 -6.66 -24.17 2.93
N GLU A 158 -5.93 -24.65 1.93
CA GLU A 158 -5.50 -26.04 1.85
C GLU A 158 -4.38 -26.33 2.84
N VAL A 159 -3.39 -25.45 2.91
CA VAL A 159 -2.24 -25.55 3.82
C VAL A 159 -2.70 -25.47 5.29
N ASP A 160 -3.66 -24.64 5.63
CA ASP A 160 -4.22 -24.48 6.98
C ASP A 160 -4.89 -25.77 7.50
N LYS A 161 -5.20 -26.72 6.63
CA LYS A 161 -5.70 -28.06 7.05
C LYS A 161 -4.59 -28.94 7.65
N SER A 162 -3.34 -28.61 7.35
CA SER A 162 -2.17 -29.42 7.73
C SER A 162 -1.27 -28.73 8.75
N ILE A 163 -1.12 -27.40 8.66
CA ILE A 163 -0.28 -26.61 9.57
C ILE A 163 -1.07 -25.49 10.22
N SER A 164 -0.57 -24.96 11.32
CA SER A 164 -1.24 -23.90 12.09
C SER A 164 -0.23 -22.92 12.69
N GLY A 165 -0.71 -21.93 13.40
CA GLY A 165 0.13 -20.98 14.14
C GLY A 165 0.92 -20.02 13.24
N ASP A 166 2.20 -19.83 13.55
CA ASP A 166 3.06 -18.85 12.90
C ASP A 166 3.37 -19.22 11.46
N THR A 167 3.60 -20.48 11.18
CA THR A 167 3.90 -21.01 9.84
C THR A 167 2.72 -20.82 8.89
N ALA A 168 1.52 -21.15 9.31
CA ALA A 168 0.31 -20.96 8.52
C ALA A 168 0.06 -19.47 8.20
N LYS A 169 0.16 -18.61 9.21
CA LYS A 169 -0.01 -17.15 9.03
C LYS A 169 1.03 -16.58 8.07
N LEU A 170 2.29 -17.00 8.21
CA LEU A 170 3.38 -16.52 7.36
C LEU A 170 3.22 -17.02 5.92
N TYR A 171 2.85 -18.29 5.74
CA TYR A 171 2.57 -18.84 4.41
C TYR A 171 1.47 -18.07 3.69
N ARG A 172 0.32 -17.82 4.37
CA ARG A 172 -0.79 -17.02 3.83
C ARG A 172 -0.33 -15.64 3.39
N MET A 173 0.51 -14.98 4.16
CA MET A 173 1.05 -13.66 3.83
C MET A 173 1.97 -13.71 2.60
N ILE A 174 2.88 -14.67 2.54
CA ILE A 174 3.80 -14.88 1.40
C ILE A 174 3.02 -15.18 0.13
N TRP A 175 2.09 -16.12 0.22
CA TRP A 175 1.26 -16.54 -0.90
C TRP A 175 0.43 -15.38 -1.45
N SER A 176 -0.30 -14.68 -0.58
CA SER A 176 -1.16 -13.55 -0.99
C SER A 176 -0.35 -12.43 -1.66
N ARG A 177 0.83 -12.10 -1.11
CA ARG A 177 1.70 -11.07 -1.69
C ARG A 177 2.24 -11.48 -3.06
N PHE A 178 2.68 -12.72 -3.20
CA PHE A 178 3.17 -13.26 -4.47
C PHE A 178 2.07 -13.24 -5.53
N MET A 179 0.89 -13.79 -5.22
CA MET A 179 -0.24 -13.82 -6.16
C MET A 179 -0.66 -12.41 -6.56
N ALA A 180 -0.81 -11.50 -5.60
CA ALA A 180 -1.13 -10.10 -5.87
C ALA A 180 -0.11 -9.43 -6.78
N SER A 181 1.17 -9.78 -6.67
CA SER A 181 2.24 -9.24 -7.54
C SER A 181 2.06 -9.63 -9.02
N GLN A 182 1.31 -10.69 -9.31
CA GLN A 182 1.01 -11.17 -10.67
C GLN A 182 -0.36 -10.69 -11.18
N MET A 183 -1.15 -10.04 -10.32
CA MET A 183 -2.48 -9.53 -10.68
C MET A 183 -2.42 -8.17 -11.39
N ALA A 184 -3.53 -7.81 -12.02
CA ALA A 184 -3.72 -6.52 -12.68
C ALA A 184 -3.71 -5.36 -11.66
N ASP A 185 -3.39 -4.16 -12.15
CA ASP A 185 -3.40 -2.94 -11.35
C ASP A 185 -4.81 -2.61 -10.86
N CYS A 186 -4.90 -2.08 -9.64
CA CYS A 186 -6.13 -1.47 -9.15
C CYS A 186 -6.35 -0.14 -9.88
N GLN A 187 -7.54 0.03 -10.50
CA GLN A 187 -7.91 1.25 -11.22
C GLN A 187 -8.75 2.15 -10.32
N GLN A 188 -8.43 3.43 -10.34
CA GLN A 188 -9.07 4.43 -9.50
C GLN A 188 -9.42 5.67 -10.32
N ASP A 189 -10.65 6.13 -10.20
CA ASP A 189 -11.05 7.46 -10.64
C ASP A 189 -10.73 8.45 -9.52
N THR A 190 -10.00 9.50 -9.85
CA THR A 190 -9.57 10.52 -8.88
C THR A 190 -10.29 11.83 -9.13
N VAL A 191 -10.61 12.52 -8.04
CA VAL A 191 -11.21 13.85 -8.08
C VAL A 191 -10.40 14.78 -7.18
N SER A 192 -10.04 15.94 -7.69
CA SER A 192 -9.45 17.03 -6.92
C SER A 192 -10.28 18.28 -7.11
N VAL A 193 -10.68 18.91 -6.02
CA VAL A 193 -11.50 20.11 -6.01
C VAL A 193 -10.75 21.25 -5.34
N THR A 194 -10.82 22.43 -5.96
CA THR A 194 -10.43 23.70 -5.35
C THR A 194 -11.70 24.51 -5.09
N VAL A 195 -11.89 24.90 -3.85
CA VAL A 195 -12.99 25.76 -3.41
C VAL A 195 -12.40 27.13 -3.10
N SER A 196 -12.86 28.17 -3.79
CA SER A 196 -12.47 29.56 -3.53
C SER A 196 -13.47 30.22 -2.58
N ALA A 197 -12.96 30.97 -1.62
CA ALA A 197 -13.74 31.79 -0.73
C ALA A 197 -12.94 33.05 -0.41
N ALA A 198 -13.46 34.25 -0.75
CA ALA A 198 -12.70 35.49 -0.74
C ALA A 198 -11.33 35.33 -1.41
N ASP A 199 -10.25 35.72 -0.74
CA ASP A 199 -8.87 35.61 -1.24
C ASP A 199 -8.19 34.28 -0.91
N TYR A 200 -8.95 33.23 -0.59
CA TYR A 200 -8.41 31.98 -0.13
C TYR A 200 -8.90 30.77 -0.95
N HIS A 201 -8.01 29.79 -1.13
CA HIS A 201 -8.34 28.54 -1.78
C HIS A 201 -8.22 27.36 -0.82
N PHE A 202 -9.25 26.54 -0.79
CA PHE A 202 -9.30 25.30 -0.05
C PHE A 202 -9.25 24.11 -1.02
N LYS A 203 -8.54 23.05 -0.67
CA LYS A 203 -8.43 21.85 -1.49
C LYS A 203 -8.97 20.62 -0.78
N ALA A 204 -9.65 19.79 -1.55
CA ALA A 204 -10.00 18.44 -1.17
C ALA A 204 -9.71 17.50 -2.34
N SER A 205 -9.42 16.26 -2.04
CA SER A 205 -9.23 15.22 -3.05
C SER A 205 -9.82 13.91 -2.56
N GLY A 206 -10.27 13.10 -3.50
CA GLY A 206 -10.77 11.77 -3.25
C GLY A 206 -10.51 10.86 -4.43
N TYR A 207 -10.82 9.58 -4.25
CA TYR A 207 -10.81 8.61 -5.33
C TYR A 207 -11.89 7.54 -5.09
N THR A 208 -12.30 6.91 -6.17
CA THR A 208 -13.20 5.76 -6.16
C THR A 208 -12.52 4.61 -6.89
N VAL A 209 -12.53 3.43 -6.31
CA VAL A 209 -12.03 2.21 -6.97
C VAL A 209 -13.04 1.80 -8.03
N THR A 210 -12.61 1.74 -9.29
CA THR A 210 -13.42 1.29 -10.42
C THR A 210 -13.13 -0.15 -10.82
N PHE A 211 -11.92 -0.64 -10.48
CA PHE A 211 -11.52 -2.03 -10.59
C PHE A 211 -10.50 -2.32 -9.48
N ASP A 212 -10.79 -3.28 -8.64
CA ASP A 212 -9.97 -3.58 -7.46
C ASP A 212 -8.63 -4.25 -7.81
N GLY A 213 -8.57 -5.03 -8.89
CA GLY A 213 -7.34 -5.67 -9.33
C GLY A 213 -6.68 -6.48 -8.20
N PHE A 214 -5.38 -6.26 -7.98
CA PHE A 214 -4.63 -6.97 -6.94
C PHE A 214 -5.14 -6.72 -5.51
N THR A 215 -5.86 -5.61 -5.27
CA THR A 215 -6.36 -5.28 -3.92
C THR A 215 -7.51 -6.19 -3.49
N ALA A 216 -8.13 -6.93 -4.43
CA ALA A 216 -9.08 -8.00 -4.11
C ALA A 216 -8.45 -9.10 -3.23
N LEU A 217 -7.14 -9.28 -3.32
CA LEU A 217 -6.41 -10.33 -2.59
C LEU A 217 -5.50 -9.78 -1.50
N TYR A 218 -4.80 -8.69 -1.75
CA TYR A 218 -3.76 -8.21 -0.86
C TYR A 218 -3.49 -6.70 -0.99
N GLU A 219 -3.40 -6.02 0.13
CA GLU A 219 -2.81 -4.69 0.27
C GLU A 219 -1.72 -4.72 1.33
N GLU A 220 -0.61 -4.01 1.09
CA GLU A 220 0.49 -3.90 2.04
C GLU A 220 0.08 -3.09 3.27
N ALA A 221 0.47 -3.53 4.47
CA ALA A 221 0.29 -2.75 5.67
C ALA A 221 1.24 -1.55 5.67
N THR A 222 0.74 -0.38 6.05
CA THR A 222 1.54 0.84 6.13
C THR A 222 1.64 1.31 7.57
N ASP A 223 2.77 1.96 7.92
CA ASP A 223 2.95 2.60 9.22
C ASP A 223 2.17 3.92 9.32
N GLU A 224 1.74 4.46 8.17
CA GLU A 224 0.91 5.66 8.10
C GLU A 224 -0.58 5.27 8.18
N LYS A 225 -1.36 6.09 8.92
CA LYS A 225 -2.83 5.95 8.87
C LYS A 225 -3.28 6.17 7.43
N GLU A 226 -3.75 5.10 6.79
CA GLU A 226 -4.28 5.19 5.44
C GLU A 226 -5.33 6.29 5.35
N LYS A 227 -5.17 7.13 4.33
CA LYS A 227 -6.27 8.01 3.91
C LYS A 227 -7.35 7.08 3.36
N LYS A 228 -8.37 6.81 4.17
CA LYS A 228 -9.58 6.10 3.71
C LYS A 228 -10.06 6.74 2.42
N GLU A 229 -10.65 5.93 1.53
CA GLU A 229 -11.40 6.43 0.38
C GLU A 229 -12.23 7.64 0.81
N THR A 230 -11.88 8.79 0.26
CA THR A 230 -12.63 10.00 0.52
C THR A 230 -13.54 10.19 -0.69
N ASN A 231 -14.73 9.62 -0.64
CA ASN A 231 -15.73 9.90 -1.65
C ASN A 231 -16.18 11.35 -1.50
N LEU A 232 -15.78 12.17 -2.47
CA LEU A 232 -16.36 13.48 -2.62
C LEU A 232 -17.77 13.32 -3.22
N PRO A 233 -18.77 14.09 -2.76
CA PRO A 233 -20.08 14.09 -3.39
C PRO A 233 -19.95 14.55 -4.85
N PRO A 234 -20.95 14.29 -5.70
CA PRO A 234 -21.00 14.90 -7.03
C PRO A 234 -20.90 16.42 -6.91
N LEU A 235 -19.91 16.99 -7.58
CA LEU A 235 -19.62 18.42 -7.60
C LEU A 235 -19.52 18.91 -9.05
N GLU A 236 -19.88 20.17 -9.24
CA GLU A 236 -19.77 20.86 -10.53
C GLU A 236 -18.95 22.15 -10.36
N GLN A 237 -18.18 22.49 -11.39
CA GLN A 237 -17.45 23.75 -11.40
C GLN A 237 -18.42 24.93 -11.42
N GLY A 238 -18.19 25.94 -10.62
CA GLY A 238 -19.09 27.07 -10.40
C GLY A 238 -20.16 26.83 -9.32
N GLN A 239 -20.29 25.61 -8.82
CA GLN A 239 -21.25 25.31 -7.76
C GLN A 239 -20.95 26.08 -6.48
N VAL A 240 -21.98 26.74 -5.92
CA VAL A 240 -21.91 27.40 -4.61
C VAL A 240 -22.12 26.34 -3.51
N LEU A 241 -21.24 26.32 -2.55
CA LEU A 241 -21.27 25.38 -1.43
C LEU A 241 -21.72 26.08 -0.15
N LYS A 242 -22.51 25.38 0.66
CA LYS A 242 -22.88 25.85 1.99
C LYS A 242 -21.78 25.46 2.99
N LEU A 243 -21.13 26.46 3.59
CA LEU A 243 -20.22 26.22 4.71
C LEU A 243 -21.02 25.64 5.89
N ARG A 244 -20.54 24.51 6.42
CA ARG A 244 -21.09 23.92 7.65
C ARG A 244 -20.31 24.39 8.88
N GLU A 245 -19.00 24.36 8.77
CA GLU A 245 -18.10 24.69 9.86
C GLU A 245 -16.76 25.17 9.27
N LEU A 246 -16.20 26.22 9.83
CA LEU A 246 -14.80 26.62 9.63
C LEU A 246 -14.04 26.31 10.91
N LYS A 247 -13.04 25.44 10.82
CA LYS A 247 -12.30 24.95 11.98
C LYS A 247 -10.84 25.33 11.87
N SER A 248 -10.35 26.04 12.87
CA SER A 248 -8.96 26.35 13.09
C SER A 248 -8.41 25.48 14.23
N GLU A 249 -7.30 24.82 14.00
CA GLU A 249 -6.68 23.93 14.99
C GLU A 249 -5.21 24.27 15.17
N GLN A 250 -4.81 24.52 16.41
CA GLN A 250 -3.40 24.60 16.76
C GLN A 250 -2.79 23.21 16.75
N LYS A 251 -1.67 23.03 16.05
CA LYS A 251 -0.90 21.80 16.02
C LYS A 251 0.54 22.07 16.41
N PHE A 252 1.09 21.16 17.17
CA PHE A 252 2.49 21.20 17.55
C PHE A 252 3.26 20.15 16.75
N THR A 253 4.47 20.50 16.34
CA THR A 253 5.41 19.52 15.79
C THR A 253 5.74 18.48 16.86
N GLN A 254 5.72 17.23 16.48
CA GLN A 254 6.11 16.13 17.35
C GLN A 254 7.52 15.69 17.00
N PRO A 255 8.30 15.21 17.97
CA PRO A 255 9.58 14.59 17.68
C PRO A 255 9.36 13.36 16.77
N PRO A 256 10.39 12.92 16.03
CA PRO A 256 10.31 11.67 15.28
C PRO A 256 9.86 10.53 16.18
N ALA A 257 8.96 9.68 15.67
CA ALA A 257 8.53 8.50 16.40
C ALA A 257 9.73 7.56 16.65
N ARG A 258 9.71 6.84 17.76
CA ARG A 258 10.68 5.78 18.00
C ARG A 258 10.55 4.71 16.91
N TYR A 259 11.66 4.09 16.57
CA TYR A 259 11.64 2.96 15.64
C TYR A 259 10.80 1.81 16.20
N THR A 260 9.90 1.31 15.36
CA THR A 260 9.35 -0.04 15.50
C THR A 260 10.34 -1.02 14.87
N GLU A 261 10.16 -2.32 15.08
CA GLU A 261 11.01 -3.32 14.40
C GLU A 261 10.94 -3.18 12.87
N ALA A 262 9.75 -3.00 12.33
CA ALA A 262 9.56 -2.79 10.89
C ALA A 262 10.28 -1.53 10.36
N THR A 263 10.14 -0.40 11.04
CA THR A 263 10.77 0.85 10.59
C THR A 263 12.29 0.86 10.84
N LEU A 264 12.79 0.12 11.82
CA LEU A 264 14.21 -0.08 12.03
C LEU A 264 14.83 -0.91 10.90
N ILE A 265 14.23 -2.06 10.57
CA ILE A 265 14.68 -2.90 9.43
C ILE A 265 14.70 -2.08 8.15
N LYS A 266 13.64 -1.30 7.89
CA LYS A 266 13.59 -0.41 6.73
C LYS A 266 14.73 0.61 6.71
N ALA A 267 14.99 1.26 7.85
CA ALA A 267 16.07 2.24 7.96
C ALA A 267 17.46 1.62 7.77
N LEU A 268 17.68 0.41 8.29
CA LEU A 268 18.93 -0.33 8.08
C LEU A 268 19.13 -0.67 6.60
N GLU A 269 18.10 -1.20 5.94
CA GLU A 269 18.11 -1.50 4.49
C GLU A 269 18.39 -0.25 3.65
N GLU A 270 17.72 0.87 3.93
CA GLU A 270 17.90 2.14 3.22
C GLU A 270 19.32 2.72 3.38
N ASN A 271 20.00 2.39 4.45
CA ASN A 271 21.39 2.78 4.72
C ASN A 271 22.43 1.70 4.32
N GLY A 272 22.00 0.62 3.69
CA GLY A 272 22.89 -0.46 3.23
C GLY A 272 23.48 -1.28 4.38
N ILE A 273 22.80 -1.34 5.53
CA ILE A 273 23.19 -2.10 6.73
C ILE A 273 22.23 -3.30 6.85
N GLY A 274 22.72 -4.51 6.61
CA GLY A 274 21.92 -5.74 6.77
C GLY A 274 22.16 -6.75 5.67
#